data_e2fcd2f26e604891c25084f3c4dee5f7
#
_entry.id   e2fcd2f26e604891c25084f3c4dee5f7
#
_cell.length_a   1.000
_cell.length_b   1.000
_cell.length_c   1.000
_cell.angle_alpha   90.00
_cell.angle_beta   90.00
_cell.angle_gamma   90.00
#
_symmetry.space_group_name_H-M   'P 1'
#
loop_
_entity.id
_entity.type
_entity.pdbx_description
1 polymer ?
#
loop_
_entity_poly.entity_id
_entity_poly.type
_entity_poly.pdbx_seq_one_letter_code
_entity_poly.pdbx_strand_id
1 'polypeptide(L)'
;MKRRKFIHNSSLLAFSVGVFGTIKWDGHAYVGNDPTTTDILGPFYRPGAPFRVDLVQPGTKGDILHFSGTVLSKDGSTPMKDALVEIWHCNEDGVYDNTSDEYIYRASSNTGADGKYHFKTILPVPYKAGATLTRPAHIHMRISGTQLQDLVTQVYFKGDKHISEDMSSSNPRSLNRILDIGKNDNNEKVVKFDIVLKEEYVLDATAFKKITGLYEMSDRSMSDFYKDGDELFVKLNGQIMEAMEYKGNNKFEGGLGVISVQFELLSNGGAKVKVSYIDDDRKTVTLEGNKILKYPA
;
A
#
# COMPACT_ATOMS: atom_id res chain seq x y z
N MET A 1 -17.83 -20.84 -36.32
CA MET A 1 -17.23 -19.59 -35.77
C MET A 1 -16.70 -18.74 -36.92
N LYS A 2 -17.16 -17.48 -37.09
CA LYS A 2 -16.70 -16.65 -38.21
C LYS A 2 -15.26 -16.18 -37.94
N ARG A 3 -14.36 -16.33 -38.90
CA ARG A 3 -12.91 -16.03 -38.86
C ARG A 3 -12.59 -14.65 -38.26
N ARG A 4 -13.46 -13.64 -38.45
CA ARG A 4 -13.36 -12.31 -37.87
C ARG A 4 -13.50 -12.27 -36.35
N LYS A 5 -14.37 -13.10 -35.72
CA LYS A 5 -14.53 -13.18 -34.27
C LYS A 5 -13.30 -13.83 -33.60
N PHE A 6 -12.67 -14.79 -34.25
CA PHE A 6 -11.46 -15.42 -33.75
C PHE A 6 -10.28 -14.46 -33.72
N ILE A 7 -10.09 -13.66 -34.78
CA ILE A 7 -9.00 -12.69 -34.88
C ILE A 7 -9.20 -11.55 -33.84
N HIS A 8 -10.45 -11.10 -33.63
CA HIS A 8 -10.75 -10.08 -32.64
C HIS A 8 -10.48 -10.55 -31.20
N ASN A 9 -10.87 -11.77 -30.88
CA ASN A 9 -10.60 -12.36 -29.55
C ASN A 9 -9.12 -12.68 -29.35
N SER A 10 -8.39 -13.08 -30.41
CA SER A 10 -6.95 -13.34 -30.34
C SER A 10 -6.12 -12.06 -30.19
N SER A 11 -6.55 -10.95 -30.80
CA SER A 11 -5.89 -9.66 -30.65
C SER A 11 -6.12 -9.03 -29.25
N LEU A 12 -7.29 -9.24 -28.65
CA LEU A 12 -7.55 -8.87 -27.26
C LEU A 12 -6.69 -9.69 -26.29
N LEU A 13 -6.52 -11.00 -26.54
CA LEU A 13 -5.62 -11.85 -25.74
C LEU A 13 -4.15 -11.41 -25.85
N ALA A 14 -3.70 -11.10 -27.07
CA ALA A 14 -2.32 -10.67 -27.31
C ALA A 14 -2.00 -9.30 -26.70
N PHE A 15 -2.99 -8.40 -26.63
CA PHE A 15 -2.82 -7.08 -26.01
C PHE A 15 -2.76 -7.16 -24.48
N SER A 16 -3.46 -8.12 -23.86
CA SER A 16 -3.49 -8.31 -22.41
C SER A 16 -2.22 -8.96 -21.85
N VAL A 17 -1.57 -9.84 -22.62
CA VAL A 17 -0.34 -10.56 -22.18
C VAL A 17 0.88 -9.64 -22.07
N GLY A 18 0.94 -8.54 -22.82
CA GLY A 18 2.08 -7.62 -22.82
C GLY A 18 2.10 -6.57 -21.70
N VAL A 19 0.97 -6.33 -21.03
CA VAL A 19 0.81 -5.24 -20.04
C VAL A 19 0.49 -5.76 -18.63
N PHE A 20 -0.10 -6.96 -18.49
CA PHE A 20 -0.67 -7.47 -17.24
C PHE A 20 -0.14 -8.85 -16.80
N GLY A 21 1.01 -9.29 -17.27
CA GLY A 21 1.56 -10.60 -16.89
C GLY A 21 0.78 -11.80 -17.46
N THR A 22 0.88 -12.96 -16.85
CA THR A 22 0.17 -14.18 -17.30
C THR A 22 -1.28 -14.17 -16.85
N ILE A 23 -2.21 -13.93 -17.77
CA ILE A 23 -3.64 -14.05 -17.50
C ILE A 23 -4.05 -15.51 -17.73
N LYS A 24 -4.60 -16.16 -16.72
CA LYS A 24 -5.17 -17.51 -16.80
C LYS A 24 -6.69 -17.43 -16.75
N TRP A 25 -7.36 -18.32 -17.48
CA TRP A 25 -8.79 -18.56 -17.34
C TRP A 25 -9.01 -19.62 -16.25
N ASP A 26 -9.73 -19.29 -15.18
CA ASP A 26 -10.01 -20.19 -14.06
C ASP A 26 -11.31 -21.00 -14.21
N GLY A 27 -12.01 -20.84 -15.34
CA GLY A 27 -13.30 -21.45 -15.61
C GLY A 27 -14.48 -20.47 -15.51
N HIS A 28 -14.30 -19.32 -14.85
CA HIS A 28 -15.33 -18.30 -14.65
C HIS A 28 -14.85 -16.89 -15.05
N ALA A 29 -13.59 -16.58 -14.82
CA ALA A 29 -12.99 -15.29 -15.12
C ALA A 29 -11.54 -15.42 -15.58
N TYR A 30 -11.01 -14.38 -16.20
CA TYR A 30 -9.57 -14.27 -16.42
C TYR A 30 -8.92 -13.75 -15.12
N VAL A 31 -8.09 -14.58 -14.49
CA VAL A 31 -7.32 -14.24 -13.30
C VAL A 31 -5.85 -14.04 -13.66
N GLY A 32 -5.28 -12.94 -13.24
CA GLY A 32 -3.85 -12.66 -13.38
C GLY A 32 -3.10 -13.11 -12.13
N ASN A 33 -1.87 -13.59 -12.30
CA ASN A 33 -0.96 -13.87 -11.20
C ASN A 33 -0.08 -12.66 -10.89
N ASP A 34 -0.50 -11.45 -11.28
CA ASP A 34 0.28 -10.27 -11.02
C ASP A 34 0.31 -9.97 -9.53
N PRO A 35 1.46 -9.63 -8.99
CA PRO A 35 1.56 -9.17 -7.62
C PRO A 35 0.62 -8.00 -7.34
N THR A 36 0.04 -7.98 -6.16
CA THR A 36 -0.77 -6.86 -5.70
C THR A 36 0.05 -5.57 -5.76
N THR A 37 -0.51 -4.54 -6.37
CA THR A 37 0.19 -3.27 -6.54
C THR A 37 0.25 -2.50 -5.23
N THR A 38 1.37 -1.81 -5.02
CA THR A 38 1.54 -0.86 -3.91
C THR A 38 0.61 0.34 -4.06
N ASP A 39 0.34 1.01 -2.94
CA ASP A 39 -0.31 2.32 -2.89
C ASP A 39 0.39 3.20 -1.85
N ILE A 40 0.00 4.46 -1.72
CA ILE A 40 0.57 5.37 -0.74
C ILE A 40 0.28 4.88 0.68
N LEU A 41 1.27 5.01 1.57
CA LEU A 41 1.10 4.77 3.00
C LEU A 41 0.13 5.78 3.61
N GLY A 42 0.28 7.02 3.23
CA GLY A 42 -0.49 8.14 3.75
C GLY A 42 -0.04 8.61 5.14
N PRO A 43 -0.46 9.83 5.54
CA PRO A 43 0.05 10.49 6.74
C PRO A 43 -0.53 9.94 8.06
N PHE A 44 -1.42 8.95 7.99
CA PHE A 44 -2.13 8.42 9.16
C PHE A 44 -1.62 7.05 9.62
N TYR A 45 -0.53 6.53 9.04
CA TYR A 45 0.07 5.30 9.54
C TYR A 45 0.63 5.48 10.95
N ARG A 46 0.33 4.52 11.83
CA ARG A 46 0.89 4.42 13.18
C ARG A 46 1.37 2.99 13.40
N PRO A 47 2.66 2.78 13.69
CA PRO A 47 3.16 1.45 14.02
C PRO A 47 2.59 0.94 15.35
N GLY A 48 2.59 -0.37 15.53
CA GLY A 48 2.17 -0.99 16.80
C GLY A 48 0.66 -1.19 16.91
N ALA A 49 -0.05 -1.31 15.79
CA ALA A 49 -1.46 -1.67 15.80
C ALA A 49 -1.69 -2.98 16.59
N PRO A 50 -2.67 -3.02 17.53
CA PRO A 50 -2.88 -4.17 18.39
C PRO A 50 -3.35 -5.40 17.60
N PHE A 51 -2.97 -6.59 18.07
CA PHE A 51 -3.47 -7.87 17.56
C PHE A 51 -4.93 -8.04 17.94
N ARG A 52 -5.82 -7.86 16.98
CA ARG A 52 -7.27 -8.06 17.12
C ARG A 52 -7.90 -8.18 15.73
N VAL A 53 -9.07 -8.83 15.67
CA VAL A 53 -9.84 -9.00 14.42
C VAL A 53 -11.22 -8.36 14.46
N ASP A 54 -11.71 -7.98 15.63
CA ASP A 54 -12.94 -7.19 15.82
C ASP A 54 -12.56 -5.76 16.25
N LEU A 55 -12.85 -4.80 15.37
CA LEU A 55 -12.55 -3.39 15.55
C LEU A 55 -13.81 -2.57 15.84
N VAL A 56 -14.99 -3.23 15.87
CA VAL A 56 -16.25 -2.54 16.09
C VAL A 56 -16.33 -2.04 17.52
N GLN A 57 -16.54 -0.74 17.69
CA GLN A 57 -16.66 -0.10 18.99
C GLN A 57 -18.11 -0.12 19.49
N PRO A 58 -18.34 -0.15 20.81
CA PRO A 58 -19.67 0.06 21.38
C PRO A 58 -20.26 1.40 20.91
N GLY A 59 -21.48 1.38 20.38
CA GLY A 59 -22.15 2.59 19.90
C GLY A 59 -21.76 3.04 18.47
N THR A 60 -20.95 2.25 17.76
CA THR A 60 -20.63 2.48 16.35
C THR A 60 -21.90 2.72 15.51
N LYS A 61 -21.87 3.75 14.68
CA LYS A 61 -22.97 4.12 13.77
C LYS A 61 -22.71 3.74 12.32
N GLY A 62 -21.48 3.32 11.99
CA GLY A 62 -21.11 2.91 10.65
C GLY A 62 -21.67 1.54 10.27
N ASP A 63 -21.79 1.29 8.97
CA ASP A 63 -22.16 -0.03 8.43
C ASP A 63 -21.11 -1.06 8.81
N ILE A 64 -21.48 -2.16 9.43
CA ILE A 64 -20.57 -3.28 9.76
C ILE A 64 -20.01 -3.87 8.47
N LEU A 65 -18.70 -4.05 8.43
CA LEU A 65 -17.95 -4.62 7.32
C LEU A 65 -17.17 -5.85 7.78
N HIS A 66 -17.39 -6.97 7.12
CA HIS A 66 -16.52 -8.15 7.16
C HIS A 66 -15.53 -8.07 6.00
N PHE A 67 -14.29 -7.77 6.32
CA PHE A 67 -13.21 -7.64 5.38
C PHE A 67 -12.29 -8.86 5.49
N SER A 68 -12.12 -9.61 4.41
CA SER A 68 -11.39 -10.88 4.43
C SER A 68 -10.67 -11.14 3.11
N GLY A 69 -9.76 -12.10 3.11
CA GLY A 69 -9.07 -12.56 1.91
C GLY A 69 -7.99 -13.58 2.25
N THR A 70 -7.18 -13.87 1.25
CA THR A 70 -6.05 -14.80 1.35
C THR A 70 -4.77 -14.08 0.96
N VAL A 71 -3.72 -14.23 1.76
CA VAL A 71 -2.37 -13.81 1.36
C VAL A 71 -1.70 -14.97 0.65
N LEU A 72 -1.27 -14.74 -0.58
CA LEU A 72 -0.64 -15.70 -1.47
C LEU A 72 0.82 -15.31 -1.73
N SER A 73 1.65 -16.33 -1.91
CA SER A 73 3.03 -16.18 -2.35
C SER A 73 3.11 -15.61 -3.78
N LYS A 74 4.32 -15.31 -4.23
CA LYS A 74 4.64 -14.77 -5.57
C LYS A 74 4.14 -15.60 -6.75
N ASP A 75 3.80 -16.86 -6.53
CA ASP A 75 3.22 -17.75 -7.54
C ASP A 75 1.70 -17.53 -7.72
N GLY A 76 1.07 -16.68 -6.90
CA GLY A 76 -0.35 -16.38 -6.93
C GLY A 76 -1.26 -17.54 -6.51
N SER A 77 -0.70 -18.61 -5.92
CA SER A 77 -1.46 -19.82 -5.59
C SER A 77 -1.14 -20.43 -4.23
N THR A 78 0.09 -20.29 -3.74
CA THR A 78 0.50 -20.87 -2.45
C THR A 78 0.08 -19.96 -1.30
N PRO A 79 -0.80 -20.43 -0.38
CA PRO A 79 -1.19 -19.65 0.79
C PRO A 79 0.00 -19.36 1.72
N MET A 80 0.08 -18.13 2.20
CA MET A 80 1.11 -17.69 3.14
C MET A 80 0.60 -17.80 4.57
N LYS A 81 1.13 -18.77 5.30
CA LYS A 81 0.91 -18.90 6.74
C LYS A 81 1.74 -17.86 7.50
N ASP A 82 1.20 -17.36 8.61
CA ASP A 82 1.85 -16.42 9.53
C ASP A 82 2.27 -15.10 8.88
N ALA A 83 1.69 -14.74 7.72
CA ALA A 83 1.85 -13.40 7.17
C ALA A 83 1.14 -12.39 8.08
N LEU A 84 1.85 -11.32 8.47
CA LEU A 84 1.26 -10.23 9.22
C LEU A 84 0.40 -9.37 8.27
N VAL A 85 -0.84 -9.12 8.65
CA VAL A 85 -1.76 -8.21 7.96
C VAL A 85 -2.15 -7.11 8.93
N GLU A 86 -1.78 -5.87 8.62
CA GLU A 86 -2.20 -4.68 9.33
C GLU A 86 -3.23 -3.92 8.50
N ILE A 87 -4.25 -3.37 9.17
CA ILE A 87 -5.22 -2.48 8.54
C ILE A 87 -5.42 -1.20 9.35
N TRP A 88 -5.71 -0.09 8.67
CA TRP A 88 -6.16 1.15 9.30
C TRP A 88 -7.07 1.95 8.35
N HIS A 89 -8.06 2.62 8.93
CA HIS A 89 -8.99 3.46 8.19
C HIS A 89 -9.65 4.51 9.11
N CYS A 90 -10.38 5.46 8.53
CA CYS A 90 -11.14 6.45 9.27
C CYS A 90 -12.43 5.85 9.87
N ASN A 91 -12.97 6.54 10.87
CA ASN A 91 -14.28 6.24 11.43
C ASN A 91 -15.44 6.69 10.50
N GLU A 92 -16.68 6.56 10.97
CA GLU A 92 -17.92 6.97 10.29
C GLU A 92 -18.03 8.47 10.02
N ASP A 93 -17.22 9.30 10.68
CA ASP A 93 -17.14 10.74 10.48
C ASP A 93 -15.96 11.16 9.58
N GLY A 94 -15.20 10.20 9.03
CA GLY A 94 -14.03 10.44 8.18
C GLY A 94 -12.78 10.85 8.97
N VAL A 95 -12.71 10.54 10.26
CA VAL A 95 -11.61 10.91 11.15
C VAL A 95 -10.75 9.69 11.48
N TYR A 96 -9.43 9.84 11.36
CA TYR A 96 -8.46 8.83 11.80
C TYR A 96 -8.09 9.02 13.26
N ASP A 97 -8.03 7.93 14.00
CA ASP A 97 -7.44 7.95 15.34
C ASP A 97 -5.91 7.98 15.24
N ASN A 98 -5.33 9.16 15.48
CA ASN A 98 -3.89 9.38 15.36
C ASN A 98 -3.15 9.42 16.70
N THR A 99 -3.87 9.41 17.84
CA THR A 99 -3.26 9.71 19.14
C THR A 99 -3.73 8.83 20.30
N SER A 100 -4.92 8.19 20.23
CA SER A 100 -5.42 7.42 21.36
C SER A 100 -4.67 6.08 21.52
N ASP A 101 -4.61 5.58 22.74
CA ASP A 101 -4.02 4.28 23.03
C ASP A 101 -4.93 3.12 22.62
N GLU A 102 -6.21 3.39 22.32
CA GLU A 102 -7.16 2.38 21.85
C GLU A 102 -6.90 1.94 20.41
N TYR A 103 -6.15 2.72 19.60
CA TYR A 103 -5.92 2.40 18.20
C TYR A 103 -7.22 2.13 17.41
N ILE A 104 -8.21 3.03 17.55
CA ILE A 104 -9.53 2.86 16.95
C ILE A 104 -9.41 2.66 15.42
N TYR A 105 -10.07 1.62 14.90
CA TYR A 105 -10.01 1.16 13.50
C TYR A 105 -8.58 0.92 12.99
N ARG A 106 -7.69 0.44 13.89
CA ARG A 106 -6.37 -0.06 13.56
C ARG A 106 -6.20 -1.44 14.19
N ALA A 107 -5.70 -2.38 13.42
CA ALA A 107 -5.51 -3.75 13.89
C ALA A 107 -4.43 -4.47 13.10
N SER A 108 -3.86 -5.49 13.71
CA SER A 108 -3.02 -6.47 13.08
C SER A 108 -3.50 -7.88 13.36
N SER A 109 -3.22 -8.81 12.44
CA SER A 109 -3.50 -10.24 12.60
C SER A 109 -2.54 -11.04 11.74
N ASN A 110 -2.20 -12.25 12.16
CA ASN A 110 -1.49 -13.19 11.31
C ASN A 110 -2.47 -14.07 10.53
N THR A 111 -2.09 -14.43 9.32
CA THR A 111 -2.84 -15.38 8.51
C THR A 111 -2.77 -16.79 9.10
N GLY A 112 -3.83 -17.56 8.92
CA GLY A 112 -3.89 -18.97 9.27
C GLY A 112 -3.06 -19.87 8.35
N ALA A 113 -3.08 -21.18 8.60
CA ALA A 113 -2.39 -22.18 7.77
C ALA A 113 -2.88 -22.18 6.29
N ASP A 114 -4.09 -21.70 6.05
CA ASP A 114 -4.71 -21.54 4.73
C ASP A 114 -4.49 -20.16 4.12
N GLY A 115 -3.60 -19.34 4.72
CA GLY A 115 -3.27 -18.00 4.28
C GLY A 115 -4.37 -16.95 4.52
N LYS A 116 -5.47 -17.33 5.18
CA LYS A 116 -6.61 -16.43 5.33
C LYS A 116 -6.44 -15.41 6.45
N TYR A 117 -6.97 -14.23 6.20
CA TYR A 117 -7.20 -13.18 7.18
C TYR A 117 -8.67 -12.74 7.20
N HIS A 118 -9.11 -12.20 8.31
CA HIS A 118 -10.45 -11.65 8.47
C HIS A 118 -10.44 -10.54 9.52
N PHE A 119 -11.12 -9.44 9.21
CA PHE A 119 -11.41 -8.36 10.16
C PHE A 119 -12.90 -8.03 10.14
N LYS A 120 -13.48 -7.81 11.31
CA LYS A 120 -14.79 -7.21 11.47
C LYS A 120 -14.60 -5.77 11.88
N THR A 121 -15.07 -4.85 11.05
CA THR A 121 -14.89 -3.40 11.23
C THR A 121 -16.11 -2.64 10.72
N ILE A 122 -15.99 -1.39 10.36
CA ILE A 122 -16.99 -0.62 9.64
C ILE A 122 -16.53 -0.31 8.22
N LEU A 123 -17.48 -0.11 7.32
CA LEU A 123 -17.17 0.47 6.02
C LEU A 123 -16.76 1.93 6.23
N PRO A 124 -15.50 2.31 5.90
CA PRO A 124 -15.09 3.70 6.00
C PRO A 124 -15.88 4.59 5.06
N VAL A 125 -15.81 5.89 5.29
CA VAL A 125 -16.51 6.90 4.49
C VAL A 125 -15.51 7.75 3.71
N PRO A 126 -15.92 8.39 2.61
CA PRO A 126 -15.11 9.43 1.97
C PRO A 126 -14.82 10.57 2.94
N TYR A 127 -13.61 11.14 2.88
CA TYR A 127 -13.24 12.25 3.75
C TYR A 127 -12.44 13.34 3.02
N LYS A 128 -12.46 14.55 3.55
CA LYS A 128 -11.67 15.67 3.01
C LYS A 128 -10.21 15.56 3.44
N ALA A 129 -9.31 15.43 2.46
CA ALA A 129 -7.87 15.38 2.65
C ALA A 129 -7.20 16.74 2.35
N GLY A 130 -7.93 17.83 2.49
CA GLY A 130 -7.49 19.19 2.19
C GLY A 130 -8.67 20.09 1.83
N ALA A 131 -8.39 21.28 1.32
CA ALA A 131 -9.44 22.26 1.00
C ALA A 131 -10.31 21.81 -0.19
N THR A 132 -9.71 21.18 -1.19
CA THR A 132 -10.38 20.84 -2.46
C THR A 132 -10.46 19.33 -2.72
N LEU A 133 -9.63 18.51 -2.09
CA LEU A 133 -9.56 17.07 -2.31
C LEU A 133 -10.47 16.32 -1.35
N THR A 134 -11.36 15.49 -1.89
CA THR A 134 -12.06 14.46 -1.15
C THR A 134 -11.54 13.10 -1.56
N ARG A 135 -11.02 12.33 -0.61
CA ARG A 135 -10.59 10.96 -0.87
C ARG A 135 -11.79 10.01 -0.81
N PRO A 136 -11.88 9.02 -1.71
CA PRO A 136 -12.87 7.96 -1.61
C PRO A 136 -12.70 7.16 -0.32
N ALA A 137 -13.74 6.45 0.07
CA ALA A 137 -13.68 5.46 1.15
C ALA A 137 -12.59 4.43 0.84
N HIS A 138 -11.69 4.16 1.80
CA HIS A 138 -10.61 3.20 1.61
C HIS A 138 -10.11 2.62 2.93
N ILE A 139 -9.54 1.44 2.84
CA ILE A 139 -8.80 0.79 3.93
C ILE A 139 -7.35 0.70 3.50
N HIS A 140 -6.46 1.23 4.32
CA HIS A 140 -5.03 1.01 4.19
C HIS A 140 -4.65 -0.37 4.70
N MET A 141 -3.63 -0.95 4.09
CA MET A 141 -3.10 -2.24 4.47
C MET A 141 -1.57 -2.25 4.41
N ARG A 142 -0.94 -2.93 5.37
CA ARG A 142 0.44 -3.38 5.27
C ARG A 142 0.49 -4.88 5.47
N ILE A 143 1.16 -5.58 4.60
CA ILE A 143 1.27 -7.03 4.63
C ILE A 143 2.74 -7.41 4.60
N SER A 144 3.18 -8.21 5.58
CA SER A 144 4.56 -8.71 5.66
C SER A 144 4.55 -10.23 5.65
N GLY A 145 5.38 -10.82 4.81
CA GLY A 145 5.54 -12.28 4.71
C GLY A 145 7.01 -12.68 4.73
N THR A 146 7.32 -13.84 5.29
CA THR A 146 8.71 -14.33 5.35
C THR A 146 9.28 -14.51 3.94
N GLN A 147 10.43 -13.92 3.66
CA GLN A 147 11.16 -13.97 2.38
C GLN A 147 10.39 -13.39 1.18
N LEU A 148 9.39 -12.59 1.43
CA LEU A 148 8.66 -11.83 0.41
C LEU A 148 8.69 -10.36 0.78
N GLN A 149 8.62 -9.51 -0.24
CA GLN A 149 8.63 -8.08 -0.04
C GLN A 149 7.36 -7.63 0.68
N ASP A 150 7.52 -6.81 1.72
CA ASP A 150 6.41 -6.14 2.38
C ASP A 150 5.59 -5.33 1.36
N LEU A 151 4.28 -5.32 1.54
CA LEU A 151 3.35 -4.62 0.68
C LEU A 151 2.59 -3.57 1.48
N VAL A 152 2.74 -2.31 1.09
CA VAL A 152 1.83 -1.23 1.51
C VAL A 152 0.85 -0.97 0.38
N THR A 153 -0.45 -1.04 0.68
CA THR A 153 -1.49 -0.86 -0.32
C THR A 153 -2.76 -0.24 0.27
N GLN A 154 -3.72 0.05 -0.58
CA GLN A 154 -5.07 0.52 -0.20
C GLN A 154 -6.11 -0.20 -1.04
N VAL A 155 -7.26 -0.48 -0.45
CA VAL A 155 -8.44 -0.97 -1.16
C VAL A 155 -9.52 0.09 -1.15
N TYR A 156 -10.25 0.17 -2.25
CA TYR A 156 -11.34 1.11 -2.49
C TYR A 156 -12.63 0.36 -2.76
N PHE A 157 -13.76 1.04 -2.74
CA PHE A 157 -15.07 0.42 -2.85
C PHE A 157 -15.81 0.92 -4.10
N LYS A 158 -16.23 -0.01 -4.93
CA LYS A 158 -16.92 0.27 -6.19
C LYS A 158 -18.21 1.06 -5.95
N GLY A 159 -18.44 2.07 -6.76
CA GLY A 159 -19.60 2.97 -6.64
C GLY A 159 -19.32 4.23 -5.84
N ASP A 160 -18.16 4.37 -5.21
CA ASP A 160 -17.76 5.65 -4.61
C ASP A 160 -17.48 6.68 -5.73
N LYS A 161 -18.18 7.80 -5.67
CA LYS A 161 -18.12 8.87 -6.69
C LYS A 161 -16.76 9.58 -6.76
N HIS A 162 -15.96 9.49 -5.72
CA HIS A 162 -14.67 10.17 -5.62
C HIS A 162 -13.50 9.36 -6.20
N ILE A 163 -13.72 8.10 -6.63
CA ILE A 163 -12.66 7.25 -7.22
C ILE A 163 -12.01 7.92 -8.42
N SER A 164 -12.77 8.55 -9.30
CA SER A 164 -12.24 9.15 -10.54
C SER A 164 -11.43 10.44 -10.31
N GLU A 165 -11.60 11.08 -9.17
CA GLU A 165 -10.99 12.37 -8.84
C GLU A 165 -9.72 12.21 -7.97
N ASP A 166 -9.61 11.10 -7.22
CA ASP A 166 -8.50 10.82 -6.34
C ASP A 166 -7.32 10.21 -7.12
N MET A 167 -6.14 10.77 -6.96
CA MET A 167 -4.94 10.40 -7.72
C MET A 167 -4.52 8.93 -7.50
N SER A 168 -4.76 8.38 -6.31
CA SER A 168 -4.44 7.00 -5.99
C SER A 168 -5.45 6.03 -6.60
N SER A 169 -6.75 6.21 -6.33
CA SER A 169 -7.79 5.28 -6.79
C SER A 169 -8.05 5.36 -8.29
N SER A 170 -7.85 6.52 -8.94
CA SER A 170 -7.97 6.66 -10.40
C SER A 170 -6.77 6.13 -11.18
N ASN A 171 -5.67 5.77 -10.51
CA ASN A 171 -4.50 5.20 -11.14
C ASN A 171 -4.84 3.83 -11.76
N PRO A 172 -4.44 3.53 -13.01
CA PRO A 172 -4.69 2.22 -13.64
C PRO A 172 -4.20 1.03 -12.80
N ARG A 173 -3.14 1.20 -12.00
CA ARG A 173 -2.64 0.17 -11.08
C ARG A 173 -3.61 -0.15 -9.94
N SER A 174 -4.62 0.70 -9.69
CA SER A 174 -5.60 0.52 -8.62
C SER A 174 -6.82 -0.29 -9.03
N LEU A 175 -6.99 -0.63 -10.30
CA LEU A 175 -8.19 -1.29 -10.82
C LEU A 175 -8.56 -2.57 -10.07
N ASN A 176 -7.55 -3.41 -9.71
CA ASN A 176 -7.77 -4.66 -8.98
C ASN A 176 -7.99 -4.46 -7.47
N ARG A 177 -7.92 -3.22 -6.99
CA ARG A 177 -8.11 -2.82 -5.60
C ARG A 177 -9.40 -2.01 -5.38
N ILE A 178 -10.21 -1.84 -6.44
CA ILE A 178 -11.56 -1.27 -6.38
C ILE A 178 -12.54 -2.45 -6.29
N LEU A 179 -13.06 -2.72 -5.11
CA LEU A 179 -13.73 -3.95 -4.74
C LEU A 179 -15.25 -3.80 -4.73
N ASP A 180 -15.94 -4.86 -5.09
CA ASP A 180 -17.39 -4.96 -4.94
C ASP A 180 -17.77 -5.17 -3.48
N ILE A 181 -18.84 -4.52 -3.03
CA ILE A 181 -19.42 -4.71 -1.70
C ILE A 181 -20.61 -5.67 -1.81
N GLY A 182 -20.46 -6.84 -1.20
CA GLY A 182 -21.56 -7.79 -1.00
C GLY A 182 -22.26 -7.61 0.35
N LYS A 183 -23.16 -8.54 0.67
CA LYS A 183 -23.83 -8.64 1.96
C LYS A 183 -23.90 -10.10 2.41
N ASN A 184 -23.82 -10.31 3.73
CA ASN A 184 -24.11 -11.59 4.35
C ASN A 184 -25.60 -11.74 4.70
N ASP A 185 -25.96 -12.88 5.29
CA ASP A 185 -27.36 -13.19 5.68
C ASP A 185 -27.90 -12.22 6.74
N ASN A 186 -27.04 -11.56 7.50
CA ASN A 186 -27.39 -10.53 8.48
C ASN A 186 -27.49 -9.12 7.86
N ASN A 187 -27.44 -9.01 6.52
CA ASN A 187 -27.41 -7.75 5.78
C ASN A 187 -26.17 -6.86 6.09
N GLU A 188 -25.14 -7.38 6.74
CA GLU A 188 -23.87 -6.69 6.97
C GLU A 188 -23.01 -6.73 5.72
N LYS A 189 -22.19 -5.71 5.51
CA LYS A 189 -21.32 -5.60 4.33
C LYS A 189 -20.22 -6.67 4.36
N VAL A 190 -19.89 -7.21 3.18
CA VAL A 190 -18.83 -8.20 3.00
C VAL A 190 -17.95 -7.77 1.83
N VAL A 191 -16.64 -7.75 2.03
CA VAL A 191 -15.65 -7.48 1.00
C VAL A 191 -14.55 -8.54 1.07
N LYS A 192 -14.14 -9.05 -0.09
CA LYS A 192 -13.00 -9.95 -0.22
C LYS A 192 -11.89 -9.31 -1.02
N PHE A 193 -10.65 -9.50 -0.57
CA PHE A 193 -9.46 -9.07 -1.27
C PHE A 193 -8.33 -10.09 -1.08
N ASP A 194 -7.99 -10.81 -2.13
CA ASP A 194 -6.85 -11.72 -2.14
C ASP A 194 -5.59 -10.95 -2.54
N ILE A 195 -4.49 -11.23 -1.88
CA ILE A 195 -3.23 -10.51 -1.96
C ILE A 195 -2.16 -11.44 -2.48
N VAL A 196 -1.44 -11.04 -3.52
CA VAL A 196 -0.26 -11.74 -4.02
C VAL A 196 0.97 -10.91 -3.71
N LEU A 197 1.86 -11.45 -2.87
CA LEU A 197 3.11 -10.80 -2.50
C LEU A 197 4.16 -10.97 -3.61
N LYS A 198 5.12 -10.05 -3.66
CA LYS A 198 6.26 -10.10 -4.58
C LYS A 198 7.43 -10.85 -3.97
N GLU A 199 8.37 -11.26 -4.84
CA GLU A 199 9.70 -11.68 -4.43
C GLU A 199 10.43 -10.52 -3.77
N GLU A 200 11.14 -10.80 -2.67
CA GLU A 200 11.95 -9.82 -1.98
C GLU A 200 13.17 -9.44 -2.85
N TYR A 201 13.35 -8.15 -3.06
CA TYR A 201 14.62 -7.61 -3.51
C TYR A 201 15.47 -7.30 -2.27
N VAL A 202 16.40 -8.20 -1.96
CA VAL A 202 17.24 -8.04 -0.76
C VAL A 202 18.24 -6.89 -1.00
N LEU A 203 18.06 -5.80 -0.25
CA LEU A 203 19.12 -4.83 -0.08
C LEU A 203 20.08 -5.36 1.01
N ASP A 204 21.37 -5.39 0.70
CA ASP A 204 22.40 -5.73 1.68
C ASP A 204 22.24 -4.89 2.96
N ALA A 205 22.26 -5.55 4.12
CA ALA A 205 22.11 -4.90 5.42
C ALA A 205 23.14 -3.78 5.66
N THR A 206 24.36 -3.93 5.09
CA THR A 206 25.41 -2.90 5.13
C THR A 206 25.01 -1.66 4.32
N ALA A 207 24.40 -1.85 3.16
CA ALA A 207 23.89 -0.76 2.33
C ALA A 207 22.73 -0.06 3.03
N PHE A 208 21.78 -0.81 3.63
CA PHE A 208 20.70 -0.24 4.43
C PHE A 208 21.22 0.67 5.54
N LYS A 209 22.21 0.20 6.32
CA LYS A 209 22.84 0.98 7.39
C LYS A 209 23.48 2.28 6.88
N LYS A 210 24.01 2.27 5.66
CA LYS A 210 24.61 3.47 5.06
C LYS A 210 23.58 4.49 4.61
N ILE A 211 22.42 4.05 4.09
CA ILE A 211 21.37 4.95 3.59
C ILE A 211 20.43 5.45 4.69
N THR A 212 20.15 4.67 5.75
CA THR A 212 19.26 5.09 6.83
C THR A 212 19.85 6.23 7.66
N GLY A 213 19.00 7.14 8.14
CA GLY A 213 19.34 8.27 8.99
C GLY A 213 18.73 9.58 8.51
N LEU A 214 19.15 10.67 9.15
CA LEU A 214 18.64 12.01 8.92
C LEU A 214 19.38 12.70 7.77
N TYR A 215 18.61 13.36 6.91
CA TYR A 215 19.13 14.12 5.75
C TYR A 215 18.61 15.57 5.81
N GLU A 216 19.50 16.51 5.57
CA GLU A 216 19.14 17.89 5.30
C GLU A 216 18.93 18.04 3.79
N MET A 217 17.73 18.45 3.41
CA MET A 217 17.32 18.60 2.01
C MET A 217 17.63 20.02 1.49
N SER A 218 17.66 20.17 0.17
CA SER A 218 17.98 21.44 -0.50
C SER A 218 17.00 22.58 -0.20
N ASP A 219 15.79 22.27 0.20
CA ASP A 219 14.77 23.22 0.68
C ASP A 219 14.83 23.47 2.21
N ARG A 220 15.88 22.94 2.88
CA ARG A 220 16.10 22.98 4.33
C ARG A 220 15.13 22.14 5.15
N SER A 221 14.28 21.34 4.53
CA SER A 221 13.50 20.33 5.24
C SER A 221 14.37 19.19 5.72
N MET A 222 13.87 18.42 6.70
CA MET A 222 14.56 17.27 7.28
C MET A 222 13.79 16.01 6.93
N SER A 223 14.47 15.07 6.26
CA SER A 223 13.94 13.76 5.94
C SER A 223 14.70 12.69 6.71
N ASP A 224 14.00 11.86 7.46
CA ASP A 224 14.58 10.71 8.18
C ASP A 224 14.17 9.43 7.47
N PHE A 225 15.18 8.72 6.95
CA PHE A 225 15.00 7.42 6.31
C PHE A 225 15.36 6.32 7.30
N TYR A 226 14.42 5.44 7.60
CA TYR A 226 14.63 4.35 8.55
C TYR A 226 14.04 3.04 8.02
N LYS A 227 14.59 1.92 8.52
CA LYS A 227 14.10 0.58 8.19
C LYS A 227 13.05 0.15 9.21
N ASP A 228 11.93 -0.39 8.72
CA ASP A 228 10.95 -1.12 9.51
C ASP A 228 10.47 -2.33 8.70
N GLY A 229 10.62 -3.54 9.27
CA GLY A 229 10.51 -4.76 8.48
C GLY A 229 11.58 -4.78 7.37
N ASP A 230 11.18 -5.02 6.15
CA ASP A 230 12.04 -5.01 4.96
C ASP A 230 11.86 -3.78 4.07
N GLU A 231 11.09 -2.81 4.54
CA GLU A 231 10.83 -1.56 3.84
C GLU A 231 11.67 -0.40 4.36
N LEU A 232 11.91 0.56 3.48
CA LEU A 232 12.47 1.85 3.83
C LEU A 232 11.32 2.84 4.04
N PHE A 233 11.18 3.35 5.24
CA PHE A 233 10.22 4.40 5.57
C PHE A 233 10.87 5.76 5.54
N VAL A 234 10.09 6.78 5.17
CA VAL A 234 10.50 8.17 5.25
C VAL A 234 9.60 8.95 6.22
N LYS A 235 10.25 9.70 7.14
CA LYS A 235 9.59 10.72 7.95
C LYS A 235 9.97 12.09 7.42
N LEU A 236 8.98 12.94 7.28
CA LEU A 236 9.17 14.36 7.01
C LEU A 236 8.71 15.15 8.22
N ASN A 237 9.61 15.96 8.78
CA ASN A 237 9.35 16.72 10.00
C ASN A 237 8.76 15.88 11.17
N GLY A 238 9.26 14.64 11.31
CA GLY A 238 8.83 13.71 12.36
C GLY A 238 7.57 12.88 12.05
N GLN A 239 6.84 13.18 10.99
CA GLN A 239 5.67 12.42 10.58
C GLN A 239 6.04 11.36 9.54
N ILE A 240 5.58 10.12 9.72
CA ILE A 240 5.75 9.05 8.73
C ILE A 240 4.87 9.41 7.52
N MET A 241 5.49 9.48 6.34
CA MET A 241 4.83 9.92 5.12
C MET A 241 4.67 8.80 4.11
N GLU A 242 5.69 7.94 3.97
CA GLU A 242 5.68 6.94 2.90
C GLU A 242 6.53 5.72 3.27
N ALA A 243 6.17 4.58 2.70
CA ALA A 243 6.94 3.35 2.66
C ALA A 243 7.48 3.14 1.25
N MET A 244 8.75 2.81 1.14
CA MET A 244 9.49 2.81 -0.10
C MET A 244 9.92 1.39 -0.48
N GLU A 245 9.48 0.94 -1.64
CA GLU A 245 9.84 -0.35 -2.25
C GLU A 245 11.22 -0.25 -2.92
N TYR A 246 12.13 -1.17 -2.60
CA TYR A 246 13.45 -1.23 -3.23
C TYR A 246 13.36 -1.69 -4.71
N LYS A 247 14.07 -1.00 -5.59
CA LYS A 247 14.09 -1.26 -7.04
C LYS A 247 15.47 -1.63 -7.60
N GLY A 248 16.43 -1.92 -6.72
CA GLY A 248 17.83 -2.15 -7.11
C GLY A 248 18.65 -0.87 -7.19
N ASN A 249 19.98 -1.01 -7.17
CA ASN A 249 20.95 0.10 -7.34
C ASN A 249 20.72 1.28 -6.38
N ASN A 250 20.36 1.02 -5.13
CA ASN A 250 20.01 2.03 -4.11
C ASN A 250 18.86 2.95 -4.53
N LYS A 251 17.98 2.50 -5.44
CA LYS A 251 16.78 3.19 -5.85
C LYS A 251 15.58 2.60 -5.11
N PHE A 252 14.69 3.48 -4.68
CA PHE A 252 13.42 3.13 -4.04
C PHE A 252 12.27 3.90 -4.70
N GLU A 253 11.08 3.33 -4.68
CA GLU A 253 9.86 3.96 -5.16
C GLU A 253 8.77 3.83 -4.10
N GLY A 254 8.12 4.92 -3.75
CA GLY A 254 6.94 4.98 -2.90
C GLY A 254 5.66 4.99 -3.71
N GLY A 255 4.55 4.83 -3.05
CA GLY A 255 3.18 4.74 -3.50
C GLY A 255 2.90 4.97 -4.97
N LEU A 256 2.46 3.97 -5.69
CA LEU A 256 2.12 4.03 -7.12
C LEU A 256 3.26 4.51 -8.07
N GLY A 257 4.48 4.64 -7.55
CA GLY A 257 5.62 5.19 -8.29
C GLY A 257 5.61 6.72 -8.44
N VAL A 258 4.78 7.43 -7.68
CA VAL A 258 4.73 8.91 -7.70
C VAL A 258 5.89 9.54 -6.93
N ILE A 259 6.55 8.79 -6.04
CA ILE A 259 7.75 9.20 -5.31
C ILE A 259 8.87 8.26 -5.68
N SER A 260 10.04 8.79 -6.05
CA SER A 260 11.25 8.02 -6.24
C SER A 260 12.41 8.62 -5.44
N VAL A 261 13.22 7.73 -4.88
CA VAL A 261 14.39 8.08 -4.06
C VAL A 261 15.61 7.34 -4.59
N GLN A 262 16.68 8.06 -4.84
CA GLN A 262 17.95 7.50 -5.27
C GLN A 262 19.04 7.89 -4.28
N PHE A 263 19.74 6.91 -3.72
CA PHE A 263 20.89 7.17 -2.85
C PHE A 263 22.21 6.99 -3.58
N GLU A 264 23.16 7.89 -3.30
CA GLU A 264 24.57 7.81 -3.67
C GLU A 264 25.37 7.57 -2.39
N LEU A 265 26.06 6.43 -2.32
CA LEU A 265 26.94 6.11 -1.18
C LEU A 265 28.31 6.73 -1.38
N LEU A 266 28.79 7.48 -0.41
CA LEU A 266 30.08 8.15 -0.46
C LEU A 266 31.17 7.32 0.22
N SER A 267 32.41 7.50 -0.22
CA SER A 267 33.59 6.78 0.32
C SER A 267 33.87 7.10 1.79
N ASN A 268 33.47 8.29 2.26
CA ASN A 268 33.64 8.72 3.66
C ASN A 268 32.60 8.17 4.62
N GLY A 269 31.72 7.24 4.16
CA GLY A 269 30.63 6.67 4.95
C GLY A 269 29.35 7.50 4.97
N GLY A 270 29.34 8.65 4.30
CA GLY A 270 28.16 9.47 4.07
C GLY A 270 27.28 8.93 2.94
N ALA A 271 26.15 9.58 2.73
CA ALA A 271 25.28 9.35 1.59
C ALA A 271 24.62 10.66 1.14
N LYS A 272 24.34 10.75 -0.15
CA LYS A 272 23.47 11.76 -0.72
C LYS A 272 22.15 11.10 -1.11
N VAL A 273 21.11 11.89 -1.15
CA VAL A 273 19.78 11.44 -1.61
C VAL A 273 19.25 12.41 -2.64
N LYS A 274 18.58 11.85 -3.64
CA LYS A 274 17.75 12.59 -4.60
C LYS A 274 16.35 12.06 -4.49
N VAL A 275 15.39 12.92 -4.10
CA VAL A 275 13.97 12.62 -3.99
C VAL A 275 13.25 13.33 -5.13
N SER A 276 12.46 12.60 -5.90
CA SER A 276 11.61 13.18 -6.94
C SER A 276 10.16 12.76 -6.66
N TYR A 277 9.25 13.72 -6.68
CA TYR A 277 7.81 13.46 -6.46
C TYR A 277 6.95 14.36 -7.36
N ILE A 278 5.68 14.01 -7.48
CA ILE A 278 4.69 14.79 -8.20
C ILE A 278 3.93 15.63 -7.16
N ASP A 279 3.96 16.96 -7.32
CA ASP A 279 3.23 17.89 -6.45
C ASP A 279 1.73 18.00 -6.80
N ASP A 280 1.00 18.79 -6.01
CA ASP A 280 -0.44 19.02 -6.19
C ASP A 280 -0.79 19.66 -7.55
N ASP A 281 0.15 20.40 -8.15
CA ASP A 281 0.04 20.99 -9.49
C ASP A 281 0.39 19.99 -10.62
N ARG A 282 0.65 18.71 -10.27
CA ARG A 282 1.11 17.64 -11.16
C ARG A 282 2.48 17.91 -11.81
N LYS A 283 3.32 18.69 -11.16
CA LYS A 283 4.69 18.95 -11.60
C LYS A 283 5.65 18.03 -10.86
N THR A 284 6.70 17.59 -11.55
CA THR A 284 7.79 16.87 -10.90
C THR A 284 8.66 17.85 -10.14
N VAL A 285 8.72 17.67 -8.83
CA VAL A 285 9.64 18.35 -7.93
C VAL A 285 10.81 17.42 -7.62
N THR A 286 12.01 17.97 -7.58
CA THR A 286 13.21 17.21 -7.22
C THR A 286 13.95 17.95 -6.12
N LEU A 287 14.23 17.24 -5.03
CA LEU A 287 15.05 17.71 -3.91
C LEU A 287 16.30 16.84 -3.79
N GLU A 288 17.41 17.45 -3.46
CA GLU A 288 18.65 16.76 -3.13
C GLU A 288 18.94 16.95 -1.64
N GLY A 289 19.57 15.96 -1.01
CA GLY A 289 19.90 16.02 0.41
C GLY A 289 21.22 15.34 0.74
N ASN A 290 21.80 15.73 1.88
CA ASN A 290 23.01 15.15 2.40
C ASN A 290 22.75 14.53 3.76
N LYS A 291 23.26 13.31 3.97
CA LYS A 291 23.16 12.61 5.24
C LYS A 291 23.93 13.35 6.33
N ILE A 292 23.28 13.58 7.46
CA ILE A 292 23.91 14.15 8.65
C ILE A 292 24.67 13.05 9.37
N LEU A 293 26.00 13.14 9.40
CA LEU A 293 26.87 12.13 10.02
C LEU A 293 27.08 12.35 11.53
N LYS A 294 26.86 13.57 12.00
CA LYS A 294 26.94 13.93 13.42
C LYS A 294 25.84 14.94 13.73
N TYR A 295 25.05 14.68 14.76
CA TYR A 295 24.19 15.71 15.29
C TYR A 295 25.06 16.84 15.86
N PRO A 296 24.77 18.11 15.58
CA PRO A 296 25.36 19.18 16.35
C PRO A 296 25.00 18.98 17.83
N ALA A 297 26.00 19.04 18.70
CA ALA A 297 25.89 18.89 20.14
C ALA A 297 25.02 20.01 20.72
#